data_8a4a7ca062743b4a30813d307594b4c3
#
_entry.id   8a4a7ca062743b4a30813d307594b4c3
#
_cell.length_a   1.000
_cell.length_b   1.000
_cell.length_c   1.000
_cell.angle_alpha   90.00
_cell.angle_beta   90.00
_cell.angle_gamma   90.00
#
_symmetry.space_group_name_H-M   'P 1'
#
loop_
_entity.id
_entity.type
_entity.pdbx_description
1 polymer ?
#
loop_
_entity_poly.entity_id
_entity_poly.type
_entity_poly.pdbx_seq_one_letter_code
_entity_poly.pdbx_strand_id
1 'polypeptide(L)'
;TPDKFATKTIHYIKIPMENYQEEIYTYFENIEEKKEKLRLKMFRGKIGDSISTYSAYTRQSCNFVFPNISDKINGELRPRPTITGLKDNEINTIIEGKNLTKQNTLIKTNKDVLEYIKQTKIFINTFILHLKNILKNDINYSIIDDVKNFRTNYNSSFTEFYNSTDQKSNLFNEMYKCSPKFIRIIFNIFKTKGTVMIYSNYVNMEGLQLLKVYMNFFGFIDLNDDQELNKTNLDIKTNLSKDGFRFCEFHGAIDKTVRKINKEIFNKSENKYGKFCKVIMISPAGAEGINLSNVRQVHILEPYWNEVRIEQVIGRALRFCQHQDLPLEERKVDIFRYKMVRLNNKPTADVKIEGIARKKNNLLLSFIDAVKEAAIDCELFKAHNMMGSKYTCFQFNEESLFEKPIGCAYQSKLENDQKIDNGLNAKDSNILHIRVRKIKGVLLINDHTYSSENYYWFNDNTGIIYDYELDYPIGQVFKNDD
;
A
#
# COMPACT_ATOMS: atom_id res chain seq x y z
N THR A 1 -15.68 -11.99 20.09
CA THR A 1 -16.82 -11.04 20.13
C THR A 1 -16.50 -9.90 19.18
N PRO A 2 -17.46 -9.45 18.35
CA PRO A 2 -17.28 -8.35 17.38
C PRO A 2 -16.71 -7.07 18.03
N ASP A 3 -17.08 -6.81 19.27
CA ASP A 3 -16.67 -5.61 20.03
C ASP A 3 -15.16 -5.51 20.31
N LYS A 4 -14.41 -6.61 20.13
CA LYS A 4 -12.97 -6.66 20.39
C LYS A 4 -12.12 -6.45 19.15
N PHE A 5 -12.73 -6.45 17.97
CA PHE A 5 -12.07 -6.15 16.70
C PHE A 5 -12.61 -4.84 16.12
N ALA A 6 -11.73 -4.03 15.59
CA ALA A 6 -12.15 -2.89 14.77
C ALA A 6 -12.69 -3.38 13.41
N THR A 7 -13.70 -2.70 12.90
CA THR A 7 -14.18 -2.91 11.54
C THR A 7 -13.17 -2.36 10.54
N LYS A 8 -12.94 -3.08 9.43
CA LYS A 8 -12.03 -2.65 8.36
C LYS A 8 -12.80 -2.25 7.12
N THR A 9 -12.39 -1.16 6.50
CA THR A 9 -12.85 -0.74 5.17
C THR A 9 -11.63 -0.62 4.26
N ILE A 10 -11.65 -1.28 3.10
CA ILE A 10 -10.53 -1.26 2.15
C ILE A 10 -10.88 -0.34 0.99
N HIS A 11 -10.01 0.63 0.73
CA HIS A 11 -10.11 1.58 -0.36
C HIS A 11 -8.99 1.31 -1.37
N TYR A 12 -9.36 0.90 -2.58
CA TYR A 12 -8.43 0.77 -3.69
C TYR A 12 -8.34 2.08 -4.46
N ILE A 13 -7.22 2.76 -4.35
CA ILE A 13 -7.04 4.10 -4.91
C ILE A 13 -6.17 4.01 -6.18
N LYS A 14 -6.81 4.18 -7.33
CA LYS A 14 -6.12 4.36 -8.61
C LYS A 14 -5.76 5.84 -8.74
N ILE A 15 -4.48 6.12 -8.97
CA ILE A 15 -3.98 7.50 -9.14
C ILE A 15 -3.40 7.60 -10.55
N PRO A 16 -3.92 8.48 -11.40
CA PRO A 16 -3.33 8.73 -12.71
C PRO A 16 -1.96 9.39 -12.55
N MET A 17 -1.00 8.99 -13.38
CA MET A 17 0.28 9.67 -13.47
C MET A 17 0.10 11.05 -14.07
N GLU A 18 0.80 12.03 -13.52
CA GLU A 18 0.98 13.32 -14.17
C GLU A 18 1.84 13.18 -15.44
N ASN A 19 1.64 14.06 -16.41
CA ASN A 19 2.34 13.98 -17.70
C ASN A 19 3.87 13.88 -17.50
N TYR A 20 4.42 14.70 -16.61
CA TYR A 20 5.85 14.67 -16.30
C TYR A 20 6.28 13.34 -15.68
N GLN A 21 5.50 12.82 -14.74
CA GLN A 21 5.79 11.52 -14.12
C GLN A 21 5.71 10.38 -15.15
N GLU A 22 4.73 10.40 -16.06
CA GLU A 22 4.59 9.39 -17.10
C GLU A 22 5.75 9.43 -18.11
N GLU A 23 6.24 10.61 -18.44
CA GLU A 23 7.41 10.79 -19.32
C GLU A 23 8.66 10.13 -18.69
N ILE A 24 8.97 10.44 -17.44
CA ILE A 24 10.11 9.86 -16.73
C ILE A 24 9.94 8.37 -16.50
N TYR A 25 8.73 7.92 -16.15
CA TYR A 25 8.40 6.52 -16.02
C TYR A 25 8.67 5.76 -17.34
N THR A 26 8.20 6.30 -18.47
CA THR A 26 8.37 5.70 -19.79
C THR A 26 9.85 5.63 -20.19
N TYR A 27 10.63 6.64 -19.83
CA TYR A 27 12.08 6.60 -20.02
C TYR A 27 12.73 5.40 -19.30
N PHE A 28 12.39 5.18 -18.03
CA PHE A 28 12.91 4.03 -17.27
C PHE A 28 12.35 2.69 -17.78
N GLU A 29 11.08 2.63 -18.16
CA GLU A 29 10.48 1.44 -18.76
C GLU A 29 11.24 1.01 -20.02
N ASN A 30 11.54 1.94 -20.92
CA ASN A 30 12.30 1.66 -22.14
C ASN A 30 13.72 1.12 -21.84
N ILE A 31 14.37 1.60 -20.80
CA ILE A 31 15.69 1.12 -20.38
C ILE A 31 15.59 -0.31 -19.87
N GLU A 32 14.61 -0.60 -19.02
CA GLU A 32 14.40 -1.92 -18.44
C GLU A 32 14.00 -2.95 -19.50
N GLU A 33 13.11 -2.59 -20.43
CA GLU A 33 12.74 -3.44 -21.56
C GLU A 33 13.92 -3.77 -22.48
N LYS A 34 14.80 -2.80 -22.76
CA LYS A 34 16.02 -3.05 -23.53
C LYS A 34 16.95 -4.03 -22.82
N LYS A 35 17.15 -3.87 -21.53
CA LYS A 35 17.97 -4.80 -20.71
C LYS A 35 17.37 -6.22 -20.73
N GLU A 36 16.06 -6.33 -20.61
CA GLU A 36 15.37 -7.62 -20.63
C GLU A 36 15.50 -8.32 -21.99
N LYS A 37 15.27 -7.59 -23.09
CA LYS A 37 15.47 -8.11 -24.44
C LYS A 37 16.90 -8.62 -24.69
N LEU A 38 17.90 -7.92 -24.17
CA LEU A 38 19.31 -8.36 -24.24
C LEU A 38 19.52 -9.64 -23.43
N ARG A 39 18.97 -9.70 -22.22
CA ARG A 39 19.06 -10.89 -21.36
C ARG A 39 18.40 -12.11 -22.00
N LEU A 40 17.20 -11.98 -22.54
CA LEU A 40 16.50 -13.06 -23.23
C LEU A 40 17.30 -13.59 -24.44
N LYS A 41 17.96 -12.71 -25.20
CA LYS A 41 18.85 -13.10 -26.27
C LYS A 41 20.07 -13.91 -25.78
N MET A 42 20.66 -13.54 -24.64
CA MET A 42 21.80 -14.23 -24.04
C MET A 42 21.43 -15.63 -23.54
N PHE A 43 20.24 -15.82 -23.02
CA PHE A 43 19.80 -17.11 -22.46
C PHE A 43 19.06 -18.02 -23.45
N ARG A 44 19.06 -17.74 -24.76
CA ARG A 44 18.45 -18.55 -25.82
C ARG A 44 17.04 -19.07 -25.55
N GLY A 45 16.18 -18.20 -24.98
CA GLY A 45 14.75 -18.51 -24.77
C GLY A 45 14.45 -19.62 -23.75
N LYS A 46 15.40 -20.06 -22.93
CA LYS A 46 15.20 -21.11 -21.92
C LYS A 46 14.62 -20.62 -20.58
N ILE A 47 14.30 -19.35 -20.48
CA ILE A 47 13.64 -18.81 -19.28
C ILE A 47 12.17 -18.71 -19.64
N GLY A 48 11.36 -19.63 -19.11
CA GLY A 48 9.91 -19.49 -19.16
C GLY A 48 9.47 -18.13 -18.59
N ASP A 49 8.23 -17.75 -18.80
CA ASP A 49 7.57 -16.46 -18.47
C ASP A 49 7.94 -15.80 -17.11
N SER A 50 9.21 -15.82 -16.73
CA SER A 50 9.72 -15.03 -15.64
C SER A 50 9.72 -13.57 -16.09
N ILE A 51 8.57 -12.92 -15.94
CA ILE A 51 8.48 -11.46 -15.92
C ILE A 51 9.69 -10.98 -15.13
N SER A 52 10.52 -10.17 -15.79
CA SER A 52 11.71 -9.61 -15.18
C SER A 52 11.35 -9.12 -13.78
N THR A 53 11.83 -9.85 -12.79
CA THR A 53 11.60 -9.56 -11.36
C THR A 53 12.21 -8.21 -10.95
N TYR A 54 12.79 -7.47 -11.88
CA TYR A 54 13.72 -6.38 -11.61
C TYR A 54 13.36 -5.06 -12.28
N SER A 55 12.07 -4.79 -12.45
CA SER A 55 11.59 -3.44 -12.80
C SER A 55 11.74 -2.48 -11.62
N ALA A 56 12.95 -2.39 -11.06
CA ALA A 56 13.17 -1.60 -9.83
C ALA A 56 12.92 -0.12 -10.05
N TYR A 57 13.36 0.43 -11.17
CA TYR A 57 13.22 1.84 -11.49
C TYR A 57 11.77 2.21 -11.82
N THR A 58 11.08 1.41 -12.64
CA THR A 58 9.67 1.65 -12.96
C THR A 58 8.78 1.51 -11.74
N ARG A 59 9.05 0.56 -10.86
CA ARG A 59 8.31 0.42 -9.58
C ARG A 59 8.46 1.65 -8.70
N GLN A 60 9.69 2.16 -8.57
CA GLN A 60 9.97 3.33 -7.75
C GLN A 60 9.43 4.59 -8.39
N SER A 61 9.47 4.70 -9.73
CA SER A 61 8.85 5.80 -10.46
C SER A 61 7.32 5.85 -10.34
N CYS A 62 6.68 4.73 -9.96
CA CYS A 62 5.28 4.75 -9.53
C CYS A 62 5.08 5.48 -8.19
N ASN A 63 6.10 5.62 -7.36
CA ASN A 63 5.98 6.38 -6.12
C ASN A 63 6.35 7.84 -6.32
N PHE A 64 7.49 8.09 -7.00
CA PHE A 64 8.04 9.42 -7.12
C PHE A 64 9.00 9.52 -8.31
N VAL A 65 9.10 10.69 -8.92
CA VAL A 65 10.11 11.04 -9.91
C VAL A 65 10.77 12.38 -9.54
N PHE A 66 12.09 12.47 -9.73
CA PHE A 66 12.80 13.73 -9.46
C PHE A 66 12.48 14.78 -10.52
N PRO A 67 12.30 16.06 -10.13
CA PRO A 67 12.10 17.15 -11.09
C PRO A 67 13.37 17.38 -11.93
N ASN A 68 13.20 18.03 -13.05
CA ASN A 68 14.31 18.44 -13.89
C ASN A 68 15.02 19.66 -13.26
N ILE A 69 16.04 19.40 -12.43
CA ILE A 69 16.86 20.42 -11.79
C ILE A 69 18.11 20.60 -12.65
N SER A 70 18.51 21.84 -12.94
CA SER A 70 19.64 22.17 -13.81
C SER A 70 21.00 21.63 -13.31
N ASP A 71 21.15 21.49 -12.01
CA ASP A 71 22.38 21.04 -11.35
C ASP A 71 22.38 19.52 -11.07
N LYS A 72 21.87 18.73 -12.01
CA LYS A 72 21.90 17.28 -11.88
C LYS A 72 23.34 16.78 -11.85
N ILE A 73 23.60 15.87 -10.95
CA ILE A 73 24.87 15.17 -10.89
C ILE A 73 25.00 14.34 -12.18
N ASN A 74 25.98 14.67 -13.01
CA ASN A 74 26.25 14.01 -14.29
C ASN A 74 25.06 13.96 -15.28
N GLY A 75 24.09 14.89 -15.19
CA GLY A 75 22.92 14.90 -16.06
C GLY A 75 21.94 13.72 -15.84
N GLU A 76 22.11 12.95 -14.79
CA GLU A 76 21.25 11.81 -14.51
C GLU A 76 19.94 12.22 -13.84
N LEU A 77 18.84 11.57 -14.25
CA LEU A 77 17.52 11.77 -13.65
C LEU A 77 17.41 11.13 -12.26
N ARG A 78 18.34 10.26 -11.92
CA ARG A 78 18.39 9.47 -10.69
C ARG A 78 19.76 8.84 -10.54
N PRO A 79 20.33 8.77 -9.32
CA PRO A 79 21.59 8.06 -9.14
C PRO A 79 21.42 6.60 -9.54
N ARG A 80 22.24 6.17 -10.49
CA ARG A 80 22.33 4.76 -10.84
C ARG A 80 23.61 4.23 -10.23
N PRO A 81 23.57 3.05 -9.63
CA PRO A 81 24.81 2.38 -9.35
C PRO A 81 25.51 2.12 -10.69
N THR A 82 26.50 2.90 -11.00
CA THR A 82 27.43 2.71 -12.14
C THR A 82 28.34 1.54 -11.90
N ILE A 83 27.83 0.41 -11.42
CA ILE A 83 28.67 -0.51 -10.73
C ILE A 83 28.68 -1.82 -11.49
N THR A 84 29.82 -2.08 -11.99
CA THR A 84 30.29 -3.40 -12.42
C THR A 84 30.32 -4.42 -11.26
N GLY A 85 30.01 -4.04 -10.03
CA GLY A 85 30.17 -4.84 -8.82
C GLY A 85 28.92 -5.14 -7.97
N LEU A 86 27.86 -4.33 -8.04
CA LEU A 86 26.63 -4.62 -7.28
C LEU A 86 25.61 -5.40 -8.11
N LYS A 87 25.15 -6.51 -7.56
CA LYS A 87 24.05 -7.27 -8.15
C LYS A 87 22.72 -6.57 -7.83
N ASP A 88 21.74 -6.70 -8.73
CA ASP A 88 20.41 -6.10 -8.57
C ASP A 88 19.76 -6.44 -7.21
N ASN A 89 20.01 -7.65 -6.69
CA ASN A 89 19.53 -8.07 -5.37
C ASN A 89 20.12 -7.25 -4.22
N GLU A 90 21.37 -6.82 -4.33
CA GLU A 90 22.06 -6.02 -3.32
C GLU A 90 21.53 -4.59 -3.33
N ILE A 91 21.28 -4.05 -4.51
CA ILE A 91 20.65 -2.74 -4.68
C ILE A 91 19.24 -2.73 -4.07
N ASN A 92 18.43 -3.77 -4.36
CA ASN A 92 17.10 -3.89 -3.76
C ASN A 92 17.16 -3.99 -2.23
N THR A 93 18.17 -4.71 -1.69
CA THR A 93 18.37 -4.80 -0.24
C THR A 93 18.69 -3.45 0.39
N ILE A 94 19.49 -2.63 -0.28
CA ILE A 94 19.81 -1.26 0.17
C ILE A 94 18.55 -0.38 0.14
N ILE A 95 17.79 -0.44 -0.94
CA ILE A 95 16.59 0.36 -1.13
C ILE A 95 15.52 -0.01 -0.09
N GLU A 96 15.39 -1.30 0.23
CA GLU A 96 14.48 -1.80 1.27
C GLU A 96 14.97 -1.46 2.70
N GLY A 97 16.15 -0.88 2.87
CA GLY A 97 16.70 -0.51 4.18
C GLY A 97 17.08 -1.70 5.06
N LYS A 98 17.37 -2.85 4.47
CA LYS A 98 17.86 -4.01 5.20
C LYS A 98 19.35 -3.87 5.48
N ASN A 99 19.78 -4.22 6.71
CA ASN A 99 21.20 -4.22 7.07
C ASN A 99 21.95 -5.31 6.31
N LEU A 100 22.92 -4.91 5.50
CA LEU A 100 23.82 -5.80 4.76
C LEU A 100 24.81 -6.59 5.67
N THR A 101 24.82 -6.30 6.98
CA THR A 101 25.83 -6.80 7.92
C THR A 101 25.67 -8.27 8.35
N LYS A 102 24.69 -9.00 7.83
CA LYS A 102 24.41 -10.39 8.31
C LYS A 102 24.59 -11.51 7.29
N GLN A 103 25.05 -11.26 6.09
CA GLN A 103 25.39 -12.36 5.16
C GLN A 103 26.73 -12.10 4.52
N ASN A 104 27.69 -12.96 4.84
CA ASN A 104 29.01 -13.22 4.31
C ASN A 104 29.26 -12.84 2.84
N THR A 105 29.21 -11.58 2.48
CA THR A 105 29.66 -11.10 1.19
C THR A 105 30.77 -10.08 1.38
N LEU A 106 31.90 -10.48 0.87
CA LEU A 106 33.22 -9.87 0.90
C LEU A 106 33.24 -8.35 0.71
N ILE A 107 34.00 -7.74 1.51
CA ILE A 107 34.60 -6.39 1.64
C ILE A 107 34.57 -5.44 0.41
N LYS A 108 34.41 -5.90 -0.82
CA LYS A 108 34.25 -5.06 -2.01
C LYS A 108 32.91 -4.32 -2.07
N THR A 109 31.87 -4.91 -1.53
CA THR A 109 30.50 -4.40 -1.56
C THR A 109 30.29 -3.16 -0.72
N ASN A 110 31.06 -2.97 0.35
CA ASN A 110 30.87 -1.85 1.28
C ASN A 110 31.18 -0.49 0.68
N LYS A 111 32.20 -0.38 -0.18
CA LYS A 111 32.61 0.91 -0.76
C LYS A 111 31.60 1.41 -1.79
N ASP A 112 31.12 0.52 -2.63
CA ASP A 112 30.16 0.83 -3.69
C ASP A 112 28.76 1.13 -3.11
N VAL A 113 28.36 0.40 -2.05
CA VAL A 113 27.14 0.66 -1.29
C VAL A 113 27.17 2.02 -0.63
N LEU A 114 28.29 2.38 0.02
CA LEU A 114 28.46 3.67 0.66
C LEU A 114 28.42 4.82 -0.36
N GLU A 115 29.04 4.64 -1.53
CA GLU A 115 29.01 5.65 -2.58
C GLU A 115 27.58 5.82 -3.13
N TYR A 116 26.84 4.74 -3.35
CA TYR A 116 25.44 4.81 -3.77
C TYR A 116 24.58 5.56 -2.73
N ILE A 117 24.72 5.23 -1.45
CA ILE A 117 24.01 5.92 -0.37
C ILE A 117 24.36 7.41 -0.34
N LYS A 118 25.63 7.75 -0.54
CA LYS A 118 26.10 9.14 -0.60
C LYS A 118 25.47 9.90 -1.77
N GLN A 119 25.47 9.31 -2.97
CA GLN A 119 24.82 9.90 -4.14
C GLN A 119 23.33 10.09 -3.93
N THR A 120 22.65 9.10 -3.35
CA THR A 120 21.24 9.19 -2.99
C THR A 120 20.97 10.39 -2.07
N LYS A 121 21.79 10.58 -1.05
CA LYS A 121 21.65 11.73 -0.13
C LYS A 121 21.83 13.06 -0.85
N ILE A 122 22.79 13.15 -1.78
CA ILE A 122 23.00 14.36 -2.57
C ILE A 122 21.75 14.68 -3.41
N PHE A 123 21.17 13.69 -4.09
CA PHE A 123 19.93 13.88 -4.86
C PHE A 123 18.76 14.37 -3.99
N ILE A 124 18.57 13.76 -2.83
CA ILE A 124 17.50 14.16 -1.90
C ILE A 124 17.75 15.59 -1.41
N ASN A 125 18.98 15.95 -1.04
CA ASN A 125 19.32 17.29 -0.58
C ASN A 125 19.13 18.34 -1.70
N THR A 126 19.50 18.02 -2.93
CA THR A 126 19.28 18.90 -4.09
C THR A 126 17.78 19.12 -4.31
N PHE A 127 16.97 18.07 -4.18
CA PHE A 127 15.52 18.19 -4.25
C PHE A 127 14.96 19.06 -3.11
N ILE A 128 15.43 18.89 -1.88
CA ILE A 128 15.03 19.74 -0.74
C ILE A 128 15.37 21.20 -1.00
N LEU A 129 16.56 21.48 -1.53
CA LEU A 129 16.97 22.85 -1.88
C LEU A 129 16.08 23.45 -2.97
N HIS A 130 15.74 22.66 -3.99
CA HIS A 130 14.81 23.08 -5.04
C HIS A 130 13.43 23.46 -4.46
N LEU A 131 12.85 22.61 -3.61
CA LEU A 131 11.57 22.90 -2.95
C LEU A 131 11.65 24.14 -2.03
N LYS A 132 12.75 24.32 -1.30
CA LYS A 132 12.98 25.52 -0.47
C LYS A 132 13.06 26.80 -1.30
N ASN A 133 13.63 26.74 -2.50
CA ASN A 133 13.67 27.87 -3.40
C ASN A 133 12.27 28.24 -3.92
N ILE A 134 11.45 27.23 -4.24
CA ILE A 134 10.05 27.48 -4.62
C ILE A 134 9.28 28.09 -3.45
N LEU A 135 9.42 27.54 -2.24
CA LEU A 135 8.77 28.05 -1.05
C LEU A 135 9.10 29.51 -0.76
N LYS A 136 10.35 29.97 -1.01
CA LYS A 136 10.73 31.39 -0.84
C LYS A 136 10.03 32.31 -1.81
N ASN A 137 9.62 31.82 -2.97
CA ASN A 137 8.93 32.58 -4.01
C ASN A 137 7.40 32.55 -3.85
N ASP A 138 6.87 31.69 -3.02
CA ASP A 138 5.43 31.59 -2.67
C ASP A 138 5.09 32.58 -1.55
N ILE A 139 5.12 33.88 -1.85
CA ILE A 139 4.93 34.93 -0.83
C ILE A 139 3.47 35.09 -0.44
N ASN A 140 2.53 34.91 -1.36
CA ASN A 140 1.12 35.26 -1.16
C ASN A 140 0.21 34.07 -0.83
N TYR A 141 0.64 32.84 -1.07
CA TYR A 141 -0.16 31.65 -0.89
C TYR A 141 0.74 30.44 -0.61
N SER A 142 0.47 29.72 0.44
CA SER A 142 1.34 28.64 0.93
C SER A 142 0.68 27.27 0.84
N ILE A 143 1.48 26.22 0.91
CA ILE A 143 0.97 24.83 0.99
C ILE A 143 0.09 24.59 2.24
N ILE A 144 0.27 25.39 3.28
CA ILE A 144 -0.59 25.35 4.47
C ILE A 144 -1.97 25.94 4.18
N ASP A 145 -2.03 26.96 3.31
CA ASP A 145 -3.31 27.51 2.84
C ASP A 145 -4.05 26.50 1.96
N ASP A 146 -3.33 25.73 1.12
CA ASP A 146 -3.90 24.60 0.39
C ASP A 146 -4.57 23.59 1.31
N VAL A 147 -3.90 23.19 2.40
CA VAL A 147 -4.47 22.27 3.39
C VAL A 147 -5.67 22.87 4.09
N LYS A 148 -5.63 24.15 4.45
CA LYS A 148 -6.73 24.85 5.06
C LYS A 148 -7.93 24.91 4.12
N ASN A 149 -7.71 25.30 2.86
CA ASN A 149 -8.74 25.36 1.82
C ASN A 149 -9.40 23.99 1.63
N PHE A 150 -8.60 22.93 1.49
CA PHE A 150 -9.07 21.55 1.40
C PHE A 150 -10.00 21.16 2.55
N ARG A 151 -9.67 21.55 3.78
CA ARG A 151 -10.47 21.23 4.98
C ARG A 151 -11.74 22.04 5.11
N THR A 152 -11.69 23.33 4.79
CA THR A 152 -12.79 24.24 5.03
C THR A 152 -13.78 24.32 3.86
N ASN A 153 -13.28 24.39 2.63
CA ASN A 153 -14.12 24.67 1.47
C ASN A 153 -14.53 23.41 0.71
N TYR A 154 -13.76 22.32 0.84
CA TYR A 154 -13.99 21.06 0.12
C TYR A 154 -14.39 19.92 1.06
N ASN A 155 -14.69 20.19 2.31
CA ASN A 155 -15.06 19.19 3.32
C ASN A 155 -14.12 17.96 3.27
N SER A 156 -12.84 18.21 3.04
CA SER A 156 -11.79 17.19 2.87
C SER A 156 -11.99 16.24 1.67
N SER A 157 -12.74 16.64 0.63
CA SER A 157 -12.79 15.94 -0.64
C SER A 157 -11.60 16.34 -1.51
N PHE A 158 -10.61 15.44 -1.64
CA PHE A 158 -9.41 15.73 -2.43
C PHE A 158 -9.72 15.94 -3.91
N THR A 159 -10.67 15.18 -4.44
CA THR A 159 -11.05 15.25 -5.85
C THR A 159 -11.65 16.61 -6.19
N GLU A 160 -12.58 17.10 -5.38
CA GLU A 160 -13.17 18.42 -5.54
C GLU A 160 -12.12 19.52 -5.37
N PHE A 161 -11.27 19.41 -4.34
CA PHE A 161 -10.17 20.36 -4.12
C PHE A 161 -9.22 20.41 -5.31
N TYR A 162 -8.80 19.25 -5.83
CA TYR A 162 -7.83 19.19 -6.94
C TYR A 162 -8.42 19.76 -8.24
N ASN A 163 -9.68 19.43 -8.54
CA ASN A 163 -10.35 19.86 -9.77
C ASN A 163 -10.90 21.29 -9.70
N SER A 164 -10.86 21.93 -8.54
CA SER A 164 -11.32 23.30 -8.40
C SER A 164 -10.46 24.27 -9.21
N THR A 165 -11.06 25.39 -9.57
CA THR A 165 -10.36 26.51 -10.22
C THR A 165 -9.54 27.35 -9.24
N ASP A 166 -9.59 27.04 -7.94
CA ASP A 166 -8.84 27.77 -6.94
C ASP A 166 -7.33 27.66 -7.20
N GLN A 167 -6.65 28.78 -6.99
CA GLN A 167 -5.19 28.81 -7.07
C GLN A 167 -4.60 27.86 -6.02
N LYS A 168 -3.65 27.07 -6.44
CA LYS A 168 -2.83 26.22 -5.58
C LYS A 168 -1.42 26.77 -5.50
N SER A 169 -0.74 26.55 -4.39
CA SER A 169 0.64 27.03 -4.20
C SER A 169 1.58 26.42 -5.26
N ASN A 170 2.62 27.16 -5.64
CA ASN A 170 3.62 26.63 -6.55
C ASN A 170 4.31 25.40 -5.97
N LEU A 171 4.49 25.38 -4.66
CA LEU A 171 5.06 24.24 -3.95
C LEU A 171 4.16 23.00 -4.07
N PHE A 172 2.84 23.14 -3.88
CA PHE A 172 1.89 22.05 -4.11
C PHE A 172 1.99 21.50 -5.53
N ASN A 173 1.96 22.39 -6.54
CA ASN A 173 2.00 21.99 -7.94
C ASN A 173 3.30 21.23 -8.29
N GLU A 174 4.45 21.71 -7.83
CA GLU A 174 5.74 21.03 -8.07
C GLU A 174 5.81 19.67 -7.37
N MET A 175 5.35 19.59 -6.12
CA MET A 175 5.32 18.34 -5.37
C MET A 175 4.32 17.35 -6.00
N TYR A 176 3.16 17.81 -6.43
CA TYR A 176 2.16 16.98 -7.10
C TYR A 176 2.67 16.42 -8.42
N LYS A 177 3.31 17.24 -9.24
CA LYS A 177 3.96 16.86 -10.50
C LYS A 177 4.97 15.72 -10.32
N CYS A 178 5.72 15.73 -9.21
CA CYS A 178 6.71 14.69 -8.91
C CYS A 178 6.10 13.43 -8.28
N SER A 179 5.04 13.56 -7.49
CA SER A 179 4.35 12.45 -6.84
C SER A 179 2.91 12.78 -6.44
N PRO A 180 1.95 12.58 -7.33
CA PRO A 180 0.52 12.64 -6.98
C PRO A 180 0.17 11.68 -5.83
N LYS A 181 0.85 10.53 -5.77
CA LYS A 181 0.65 9.50 -4.74
C LYS A 181 0.96 10.03 -3.34
N PHE A 182 2.11 10.66 -3.13
CA PHE A 182 2.50 11.18 -1.81
C PHE A 182 1.57 12.30 -1.36
N ILE A 183 1.20 13.20 -2.26
CA ILE A 183 0.22 14.24 -1.97
C ILE A 183 -1.11 13.62 -1.55
N ARG A 184 -1.62 12.64 -2.30
CA ARG A 184 -2.89 11.98 -1.98
C ARG A 184 -2.87 11.31 -0.60
N ILE A 185 -1.75 10.68 -0.25
CA ILE A 185 -1.55 10.07 1.06
C ILE A 185 -1.63 11.12 2.16
N ILE A 186 -0.88 12.22 2.04
CA ILE A 186 -0.85 13.29 3.04
C ILE A 186 -2.23 13.92 3.23
N PHE A 187 -2.94 14.20 2.13
CA PHE A 187 -4.30 14.73 2.21
C PHE A 187 -5.28 13.74 2.86
N ASN A 188 -5.12 12.43 2.65
CA ASN A 188 -5.92 11.44 3.37
C ASN A 188 -5.56 11.39 4.86
N ILE A 189 -4.31 11.60 5.25
CA ILE A 189 -3.89 11.69 6.66
C ILE A 189 -4.57 12.88 7.35
N PHE A 190 -4.75 14.00 6.65
CA PHE A 190 -5.45 15.16 7.22
C PHE A 190 -6.94 14.92 7.49
N LYS A 191 -7.57 13.90 6.88
CA LYS A 191 -8.99 13.56 7.13
C LYS A 191 -9.21 12.90 8.49
N THR A 192 -8.24 12.14 9.00
CA THR A 192 -8.42 11.36 10.22
C THR A 192 -8.05 12.15 11.47
N LYS A 193 -8.84 11.93 12.53
CA LYS A 193 -8.51 12.43 13.87
C LYS A 193 -7.55 11.53 14.65
N GLY A 194 -7.35 10.30 14.18
CA GLY A 194 -6.55 9.30 14.89
C GLY A 194 -5.17 9.07 14.32
N THR A 195 -4.52 8.02 14.82
CA THR A 195 -3.18 7.60 14.39
C THR A 195 -3.20 6.87 13.06
N VAL A 196 -2.08 6.92 12.36
CA VAL A 196 -1.93 6.45 10.98
C VAL A 196 -0.69 5.57 10.84
N MET A 197 -0.81 4.45 10.16
CA MET A 197 0.29 3.61 9.75
C MET A 197 0.54 3.74 8.25
N ILE A 198 1.76 3.99 7.85
CA ILE A 198 2.19 4.01 6.45
C ILE A 198 3.17 2.86 6.23
N TYR A 199 2.94 2.07 5.19
CA TYR A 199 3.81 0.98 4.80
C TYR A 199 4.36 1.19 3.40
N SER A 200 5.68 1.05 3.25
CA SER A 200 6.35 0.97 1.96
C SER A 200 7.41 -0.12 1.96
N ASN A 201 7.56 -0.80 0.83
CA ASN A 201 8.67 -1.72 0.63
C ASN A 201 10.00 -0.99 0.47
N TYR A 202 9.96 0.29 0.13
CA TYR A 202 11.13 1.13 -0.11
C TYR A 202 11.34 2.10 1.04
N VAL A 203 12.55 2.09 1.61
CA VAL A 203 12.97 3.06 2.64
C VAL A 203 13.72 4.21 1.99
N ASN A 204 14.77 3.86 1.27
CA ASN A 204 15.65 4.83 0.62
C ASN A 204 15.08 5.23 -0.76
N MET A 205 15.50 6.36 -1.26
CA MET A 205 15.07 6.94 -2.54
C MET A 205 13.56 7.19 -2.60
N GLU A 206 12.85 6.67 -3.60
CA GLU A 206 11.44 6.90 -3.89
C GLU A 206 10.50 6.15 -2.92
N GLY A 207 10.90 6.05 -1.68
CA GLY A 207 10.17 5.43 -0.57
C GLY A 207 9.94 6.38 0.59
N LEU A 208 10.11 5.85 1.82
CA LEU A 208 9.82 6.58 3.05
C LEU A 208 10.67 7.85 3.21
N GLN A 209 11.92 7.85 2.73
CA GLN A 209 12.79 9.03 2.85
C GLN A 209 12.26 10.24 2.07
N LEU A 210 11.75 10.04 0.86
CA LEU A 210 11.14 11.13 0.09
C LEU A 210 9.74 11.50 0.61
N LEU A 211 8.97 10.53 1.07
CA LEU A 211 7.71 10.83 1.75
C LEU A 211 7.94 11.68 3.01
N LYS A 212 9.00 11.42 3.78
CA LYS A 212 9.43 12.25 4.91
C LYS A 212 9.67 13.71 4.48
N VAL A 213 10.34 13.94 3.35
CA VAL A 213 10.54 15.29 2.81
C VAL A 213 9.19 15.97 2.57
N TYR A 214 8.26 15.28 1.91
CA TYR A 214 6.91 15.81 1.69
C TYR A 214 6.22 16.16 3.00
N MET A 215 6.21 15.23 3.96
CA MET A 215 5.57 15.47 5.26
C MET A 215 6.13 16.69 5.97
N ASN A 216 7.46 16.91 5.91
CA ASN A 216 8.08 18.08 6.53
C ASN A 216 7.59 19.40 5.92
N PHE A 217 7.43 19.46 4.57
CA PHE A 217 6.89 20.66 3.91
C PHE A 217 5.39 20.88 4.24
N PHE A 218 4.66 19.84 4.58
CA PHE A 218 3.27 19.93 5.07
C PHE A 218 3.16 20.19 6.58
N GLY A 219 4.27 20.52 7.25
CA GLY A 219 4.28 20.90 8.66
C GLY A 219 4.35 19.73 9.65
N PHE A 220 4.63 18.50 9.18
CA PHE A 220 4.93 17.38 10.08
C PHE A 220 6.38 17.45 10.55
N ILE A 221 6.61 17.05 11.80
CA ILE A 221 7.93 17.03 12.44
C ILE A 221 8.32 15.60 12.76
N ASP A 222 9.59 15.24 12.52
CA ASP A 222 10.09 13.95 12.98
C ASP A 222 10.16 13.91 14.50
N LEU A 223 9.58 12.88 15.08
CA LEU A 223 9.56 12.69 16.54
C LEU A 223 10.97 12.68 17.15
N ASN A 224 11.96 12.19 16.39
CA ASN A 224 13.34 12.08 16.86
C ASN A 224 14.13 13.40 16.72
N ASP A 225 13.68 14.32 15.85
CA ASP A 225 14.30 15.63 15.66
C ASP A 225 13.67 16.72 16.55
N ASP A 226 12.61 16.40 17.29
CA ASP A 226 11.94 17.32 18.19
C ASP A 226 12.82 17.60 19.42
N GLN A 227 13.41 18.78 19.46
CA GLN A 227 14.34 19.19 20.52
C GLN A 227 13.64 19.30 21.90
N GLU A 228 12.34 19.52 21.95
CA GLU A 228 11.58 19.55 23.20
C GLU A 228 11.45 18.14 23.81
N LEU A 229 11.37 17.12 22.96
CA LEU A 229 11.34 15.70 23.39
C LEU A 229 12.71 15.21 23.89
N ASN A 230 13.81 15.69 23.28
CA ASN A 230 15.15 15.27 23.64
C ASN A 230 15.66 15.85 24.97
N LYS A 231 15.02 16.90 25.49
CA LYS A 231 15.44 17.58 26.72
C LYS A 231 14.80 17.03 27.99
N THR A 232 13.76 16.22 27.88
CA THR A 232 13.05 15.70 29.04
C THR A 232 13.08 14.17 29.07
N ASN A 233 13.66 13.64 30.13
CA ASN A 233 13.54 12.21 30.49
C ASN A 233 12.06 11.78 30.41
N LEU A 234 11.80 10.55 30.07
CA LEU A 234 10.56 9.78 29.88
C LEU A 234 9.25 10.27 30.58
N ASP A 235 9.33 11.24 31.45
CA ASP A 235 8.21 11.98 32.06
C ASP A 235 7.58 13.05 31.17
N ILE A 236 7.75 12.93 29.89
CA ILE A 236 7.26 13.82 28.80
C ILE A 236 5.73 14.00 28.82
N LYS A 237 5.17 14.06 29.98
CA LYS A 237 3.70 13.98 30.13
C LYS A 237 2.98 15.29 29.87
N THR A 238 3.63 16.43 29.90
CA THR A 238 2.87 17.65 30.15
C THR A 238 3.13 18.85 29.25
N ASN A 239 4.19 18.90 28.47
CA ASN A 239 4.58 20.14 27.74
C ASN A 239 4.58 20.08 26.22
N LEU A 240 4.07 19.02 25.59
CA LEU A 240 3.84 18.99 24.14
C LEU A 240 2.57 19.79 23.79
N SER A 241 2.61 21.09 24.07
CA SER A 241 1.47 21.99 23.97
C SER A 241 1.19 22.52 22.55
N LYS A 242 1.97 22.15 21.58
CA LYS A 242 1.65 22.45 20.17
C LYS A 242 1.07 21.19 19.55
N ASP A 243 -0.17 21.27 19.06
CA ASP A 243 -0.83 20.28 18.21
C ASP A 243 -0.04 20.12 16.88
N GLY A 244 1.24 19.79 17.02
CA GLY A 244 2.13 19.53 15.90
C GLY A 244 1.91 18.12 15.39
N PHE A 245 1.62 17.97 14.11
CA PHE A 245 1.64 16.67 13.45
C PHE A 245 3.05 16.10 13.52
N ARG A 246 3.23 15.00 14.26
CA ARG A 246 4.51 14.31 14.36
C ARG A 246 4.44 12.97 13.66
N PHE A 247 5.57 12.57 13.08
CA PHE A 247 5.75 11.23 12.55
C PHE A 247 6.98 10.57 13.14
N CYS A 248 7.02 9.25 13.10
CA CYS A 248 8.20 8.47 13.45
C CYS A 248 8.44 7.35 12.43
N GLU A 249 9.68 6.90 12.38
CA GLU A 249 10.11 5.84 11.47
C GLU A 249 10.35 4.54 12.25
N PHE A 250 9.98 3.40 11.66
CA PHE A 250 10.19 2.08 12.22
C PHE A 250 10.64 1.10 11.12
N HIS A 251 11.92 1.12 10.80
CA HIS A 251 12.53 0.28 9.78
C HIS A 251 13.96 -0.14 10.16
N GLY A 252 14.57 -1.03 9.36
CA GLY A 252 15.85 -1.65 9.69
C GLY A 252 17.04 -0.71 9.84
N ALA A 253 17.01 0.47 9.21
CA ALA A 253 18.08 1.46 9.30
C ALA A 253 18.03 2.32 10.58
N ILE A 254 16.91 2.29 11.32
CA ILE A 254 16.78 2.99 12.60
C ILE A 254 17.31 2.12 13.73
N ASP A 255 18.01 2.75 14.70
CA ASP A 255 18.53 2.04 15.88
C ASP A 255 17.41 1.32 16.65
N LYS A 256 17.75 0.17 17.24
CA LYS A 256 16.77 -0.67 17.96
C LYS A 256 16.14 0.03 19.16
N THR A 257 16.93 0.85 19.86
CA THR A 257 16.46 1.60 21.05
C THR A 257 15.47 2.68 20.61
N VAL A 258 15.81 3.44 19.57
CA VAL A 258 14.93 4.46 19.00
C VAL A 258 13.63 3.83 18.48
N ARG A 259 13.70 2.70 17.78
CA ARG A 259 12.49 1.97 17.35
C ARG A 259 11.59 1.56 18.50
N LYS A 260 12.19 1.10 19.60
CA LYS A 260 11.43 0.72 20.81
C LYS A 260 10.71 1.93 21.39
N ILE A 261 11.41 3.05 21.56
CA ILE A 261 10.84 4.32 22.06
C ILE A 261 9.73 4.82 21.15
N ASN A 262 9.94 4.85 19.84
CA ASN A 262 8.95 5.28 18.86
C ASN A 262 7.66 4.45 18.95
N LYS A 263 7.80 3.14 19.05
CA LYS A 263 6.65 2.22 19.22
C LYS A 263 5.93 2.47 20.54
N GLU A 264 6.64 2.65 21.64
CA GLU A 264 6.07 2.88 22.96
C GLU A 264 5.29 4.20 23.00
N ILE A 265 5.85 5.28 22.43
CA ILE A 265 5.16 6.57 22.31
C ILE A 265 3.90 6.45 21.44
N PHE A 266 4.04 5.78 20.29
CA PHE A 266 2.91 5.61 19.36
C PHE A 266 1.75 4.84 20.00
N ASN A 267 2.03 3.81 20.77
CA ASN A 267 1.04 2.91 21.37
C ASN A 267 0.46 3.40 22.71
N LYS A 268 0.90 4.55 23.23
CA LYS A 268 0.30 5.09 24.47
C LYS A 268 -1.20 5.32 24.29
N SER A 269 -2.00 5.00 25.30
CA SER A 269 -3.46 5.22 25.28
C SER A 269 -3.84 6.69 25.07
N GLU A 270 -3.04 7.61 25.60
CA GLU A 270 -3.18 9.05 25.44
C GLU A 270 -2.88 9.51 24.00
N ASN A 271 -2.19 8.66 23.22
CA ASN A 271 -1.89 8.91 21.81
C ASN A 271 -2.99 8.43 20.85
N LYS A 272 -4.10 7.90 21.32
CA LYS A 272 -5.18 7.35 20.49
C LYS A 272 -5.71 8.29 19.41
N TYR A 273 -5.54 9.60 19.60
CA TYR A 273 -5.87 10.64 18.63
C TYR A 273 -4.65 11.31 17.99
N GLY A 274 -3.46 10.70 18.13
CA GLY A 274 -2.24 11.20 17.49
C GLY A 274 -1.62 12.43 18.15
N LYS A 275 -1.86 12.64 19.45
CA LYS A 275 -1.36 13.80 20.19
C LYS A 275 0.16 13.88 20.24
N PHE A 276 0.82 12.75 20.47
CA PHE A 276 2.29 12.67 20.56
C PHE A 276 2.93 12.32 19.21
N CYS A 277 2.38 11.31 18.53
CA CYS A 277 2.83 10.85 17.23
C CYS A 277 1.63 10.45 16.39
N LYS A 278 1.38 11.17 15.31
CA LYS A 278 0.22 10.89 14.44
C LYS A 278 0.51 9.79 13.43
N VAL A 279 1.72 9.74 12.89
CA VAL A 279 2.06 8.84 11.79
C VAL A 279 3.26 7.98 12.17
N ILE A 280 3.13 6.67 11.97
CA ILE A 280 4.25 5.73 11.99
C ILE A 280 4.52 5.17 10.61
N MET A 281 5.76 5.30 10.12
CA MET A 281 6.19 4.79 8.84
C MET A 281 6.98 3.50 9.02
N ILE A 282 6.53 2.42 8.41
CA ILE A 282 7.13 1.09 8.55
C ILE A 282 7.57 0.50 7.22
N SER A 283 8.63 -0.30 7.27
CA SER A 283 9.11 -1.11 6.14
C SER A 283 8.97 -2.60 6.44
N PRO A 284 9.19 -3.49 5.46
CA PRO A 284 9.17 -4.93 5.66
C PRO A 284 10.01 -5.41 6.85
N ALA A 285 11.23 -4.89 6.99
CA ALA A 285 12.12 -5.24 8.08
C ALA A 285 11.62 -4.74 9.46
N GLY A 286 10.83 -3.66 9.47
CA GLY A 286 10.19 -3.14 10.67
C GLY A 286 8.85 -3.81 10.99
N ALA A 287 8.16 -4.33 9.99
CA ALA A 287 6.83 -4.91 10.17
C ALA A 287 6.83 -6.22 10.98
N GLU A 288 7.97 -6.91 11.09
CA GLU A 288 8.07 -8.14 11.87
C GLU A 288 8.06 -7.83 13.38
N GLY A 289 7.11 -8.45 14.11
CA GLY A 289 7.04 -8.33 15.58
C GLY A 289 6.44 -7.02 16.13
N ILE A 290 5.96 -6.09 15.31
CA ILE A 290 5.29 -4.88 15.78
C ILE A 290 3.79 -5.12 15.98
N ASN A 291 3.24 -4.53 17.03
CA ASN A 291 1.81 -4.37 17.26
C ASN A 291 1.54 -2.88 17.45
N LEU A 292 0.53 -2.37 16.76
CA LEU A 292 0.17 -0.96 16.78
C LEU A 292 -1.25 -0.79 17.30
N SER A 293 -1.40 0.03 18.34
CA SER A 293 -2.69 0.27 18.98
C SER A 293 -3.40 1.50 18.39
N ASN A 294 -4.73 1.45 18.38
CA ASN A 294 -5.62 2.57 18.04
C ASN A 294 -5.42 3.17 16.64
N VAL A 295 -4.87 2.40 15.70
CA VAL A 295 -4.66 2.86 14.32
C VAL A 295 -5.99 3.06 13.62
N ARG A 296 -6.17 4.22 12.98
CA ARG A 296 -7.41 4.59 12.27
C ARG A 296 -7.26 4.52 10.74
N GLN A 297 -6.05 4.70 10.24
CA GLN A 297 -5.76 4.56 8.81
C GLN A 297 -4.49 3.75 8.59
N VAL A 298 -4.54 2.91 7.56
CA VAL A 298 -3.39 2.15 7.06
C VAL A 298 -3.20 2.52 5.60
N HIS A 299 -2.01 2.99 5.25
CA HIS A 299 -1.67 3.35 3.88
C HIS A 299 -0.61 2.38 3.34
N ILE A 300 -0.96 1.63 2.31
CA ILE A 300 -0.03 0.75 1.57
C ILE A 300 0.38 1.49 0.29
N LEU A 301 1.62 1.95 0.25
CA LEU A 301 2.10 2.84 -0.82
C LEU A 301 2.12 2.16 -2.18
N GLU A 302 2.55 0.91 -2.22
CA GLU A 302 2.69 0.16 -3.47
C GLU A 302 2.27 -1.30 -3.31
N PRO A 303 1.79 -1.94 -4.39
CA PRO A 303 1.50 -3.36 -4.41
C PRO A 303 2.76 -4.20 -4.18
N TYR A 304 2.58 -5.41 -3.69
CA TYR A 304 3.65 -6.38 -3.50
C TYR A 304 3.32 -7.70 -4.19
N TRP A 305 4.34 -8.45 -4.55
CA TRP A 305 4.26 -9.74 -5.27
C TRP A 305 3.45 -10.83 -4.58
N ASN A 306 3.17 -10.66 -3.29
CA ASN A 306 2.46 -11.60 -2.44
C ASN A 306 1.44 -10.87 -1.58
N GLU A 307 0.18 -11.19 -1.77
CA GLU A 307 -0.95 -10.60 -1.04
C GLU A 307 -0.89 -10.92 0.46
N VAL A 308 -0.46 -12.13 0.81
CA VAL A 308 -0.34 -12.56 2.21
C VAL A 308 0.56 -11.61 3.02
N ARG A 309 1.61 -11.07 2.39
CA ARG A 309 2.48 -10.09 3.07
C ARG A 309 1.76 -8.79 3.37
N ILE A 310 0.95 -8.30 2.45
CA ILE A 310 0.15 -7.10 2.65
C ILE A 310 -0.88 -7.32 3.77
N GLU A 311 -1.56 -8.46 3.78
CA GLU A 311 -2.49 -8.83 4.85
C GLU A 311 -1.78 -8.96 6.21
N GLN A 312 -0.55 -9.49 6.26
CA GLN A 312 0.25 -9.52 7.49
C GLN A 312 0.59 -8.12 8.00
N VAL A 313 0.88 -7.18 7.10
CA VAL A 313 1.13 -5.78 7.47
C VAL A 313 -0.14 -5.13 8.00
N ILE A 314 -1.26 -5.29 7.32
CA ILE A 314 -2.58 -4.80 7.77
C ILE A 314 -2.91 -5.39 9.15
N GLY A 315 -2.62 -6.67 9.34
CA GLY A 315 -2.80 -7.36 10.63
C GLY A 315 -1.98 -6.76 11.79
N ARG A 316 -0.95 -5.93 11.53
CA ARG A 316 -0.23 -5.22 12.61
C ARG A 316 -1.06 -4.12 13.26
N ALA A 317 -2.00 -3.56 12.51
CA ALA A 317 -2.92 -2.53 12.96
C ALA A 317 -4.30 -3.09 13.34
N LEU A 318 -4.61 -4.34 13.00
CA LEU A 318 -5.93 -4.96 13.18
C LEU A 318 -5.81 -6.28 13.94
N ARG A 319 -5.51 -6.22 15.22
CA ARG A 319 -5.50 -7.38 16.11
C ARG A 319 -6.56 -7.27 17.20
N PHE A 320 -6.79 -8.40 17.82
CA PHE A 320 -7.66 -8.50 18.97
C PHE A 320 -7.30 -7.48 20.07
N CYS A 321 -8.28 -6.74 20.58
CA CYS A 321 -8.18 -5.72 21.63
C CYS A 321 -7.26 -4.52 21.35
N GLN A 322 -6.77 -4.31 20.12
CA GLN A 322 -5.87 -3.18 19.85
C GLN A 322 -6.57 -1.81 19.80
N HIS A 323 -7.91 -1.78 19.73
CA HIS A 323 -8.70 -0.56 19.67
C HIS A 323 -9.56 -0.36 20.92
N GLN A 324 -9.23 -1.06 22.02
CA GLN A 324 -10.06 -1.02 23.24
C GLN A 324 -10.12 0.36 23.91
N ASP A 325 -9.11 1.22 23.71
CA ASP A 325 -9.08 2.58 24.26
C ASP A 325 -10.03 3.53 23.51
N LEU A 326 -10.58 3.11 22.38
CA LEU A 326 -11.52 3.89 21.58
C LEU A 326 -12.96 3.51 21.91
N PRO A 327 -13.91 4.47 21.83
CA PRO A 327 -15.34 4.16 21.82
C PRO A 327 -15.70 3.17 20.71
N LEU A 328 -16.75 2.37 20.90
CA LEU A 328 -17.14 1.31 19.96
C LEU A 328 -17.39 1.84 18.55
N GLU A 329 -18.08 2.95 18.43
CA GLU A 329 -18.41 3.62 17.17
C GLU A 329 -17.16 4.14 16.41
N GLU A 330 -16.06 4.35 17.12
CA GLU A 330 -14.79 4.80 16.56
C GLU A 330 -13.82 3.66 16.20
N ARG A 331 -14.14 2.42 16.54
CA ARG A 331 -13.30 1.25 16.23
C ARG A 331 -13.37 0.86 14.74
N LYS A 332 -12.98 1.81 13.88
CA LYS A 332 -12.96 1.66 12.42
C LYS A 332 -11.58 1.96 11.89
N VAL A 333 -11.11 1.13 10.95
CA VAL A 333 -9.82 1.29 10.28
C VAL A 333 -10.02 1.35 8.78
N ASP A 334 -9.65 2.45 8.19
CA ASP A 334 -9.62 2.63 6.75
C ASP A 334 -8.26 2.19 6.19
N ILE A 335 -8.28 1.26 5.25
CA ILE A 335 -7.09 0.73 4.61
C ILE A 335 -7.04 1.25 3.19
N PHE A 336 -6.05 2.07 2.89
CA PHE A 336 -5.84 2.65 1.56
C PHE A 336 -4.74 1.88 0.84
N ARG A 337 -5.08 1.31 -0.31
CA ARG A 337 -4.15 0.61 -1.20
C ARG A 337 -3.98 1.43 -2.46
N TYR A 338 -2.79 1.97 -2.66
CA TYR A 338 -2.51 2.87 -3.77
C TYR A 338 -1.87 2.15 -4.93
N LYS A 339 -2.28 2.52 -6.14
CA LYS A 339 -1.61 2.13 -7.38
C LYS A 339 -1.63 3.25 -8.40
N MET A 340 -0.52 3.42 -9.10
CA MET A 340 -0.44 4.35 -10.21
C MET A 340 -1.00 3.71 -11.47
N VAL A 341 -1.70 4.51 -12.26
CA VAL A 341 -2.26 4.10 -13.56
C VAL A 341 -1.90 5.12 -14.63
N ARG A 342 -1.88 4.70 -15.89
CA ARG A 342 -1.72 5.59 -17.04
C ARG A 342 -3.06 5.90 -17.68
N LEU A 343 -3.18 7.09 -18.26
CA LEU A 343 -4.39 7.49 -18.98
C LEU A 343 -4.63 6.69 -20.26
N ASN A 344 -3.55 6.20 -20.89
CA ASN A 344 -3.59 5.41 -22.12
C ASN A 344 -3.85 3.92 -21.90
N ASN A 345 -4.25 3.51 -20.69
CA ASN A 345 -4.50 2.12 -20.29
C ASN A 345 -3.30 1.15 -20.41
N LYS A 346 -2.09 1.64 -20.73
CA LYS A 346 -0.89 0.78 -20.69
C LYS A 346 -0.58 0.42 -19.23
N PRO A 347 -0.46 -0.87 -18.87
CA PRO A 347 -0.29 -1.25 -17.48
C PRO A 347 1.04 -0.74 -16.91
N THR A 348 0.98 -0.13 -15.74
CA THR A 348 2.15 0.27 -14.96
C THR A 348 2.76 -0.90 -14.21
N ALA A 349 3.94 -0.71 -13.62
CA ALA A 349 4.55 -1.71 -12.74
C ALA A 349 3.64 -2.07 -11.56
N ASP A 350 2.94 -1.08 -10.97
CA ASP A 350 1.98 -1.32 -9.89
C ASP A 350 0.85 -2.26 -10.34
N VAL A 351 0.25 -1.99 -11.51
CA VAL A 351 -0.84 -2.81 -12.08
C VAL A 351 -0.36 -4.23 -12.39
N LYS A 352 0.82 -4.37 -13.01
CA LYS A 352 1.41 -5.68 -13.34
C LYS A 352 1.66 -6.52 -12.08
N ILE A 353 2.26 -5.92 -11.03
CA ILE A 353 2.58 -6.61 -9.78
C ILE A 353 1.31 -7.03 -9.04
N GLU A 354 0.32 -6.15 -8.98
CA GLU A 354 -0.95 -6.46 -8.34
C GLU A 354 -1.67 -7.61 -9.06
N GLY A 355 -1.68 -7.62 -10.40
CA GLY A 355 -2.24 -8.73 -11.18
C GLY A 355 -1.53 -10.07 -10.89
N ILE A 356 -0.20 -10.07 -10.77
CA ILE A 356 0.56 -11.27 -10.40
C ILE A 356 0.23 -11.72 -8.97
N ALA A 357 0.18 -10.77 -8.02
CA ALA A 357 -0.12 -11.06 -6.63
C ALA A 357 -1.50 -11.72 -6.47
N ARG A 358 -2.50 -11.25 -7.23
CA ARG A 358 -3.84 -11.83 -7.25
C ARG A 358 -3.88 -13.23 -7.82
N LYS A 359 -3.25 -13.44 -9.00
CA LYS A 359 -3.19 -14.78 -9.58
C LYS A 359 -2.60 -15.79 -8.59
N LYS A 360 -1.53 -15.40 -7.89
CA LYS A 360 -0.92 -16.22 -6.84
C LYS A 360 -1.86 -16.42 -5.64
N ASN A 361 -2.56 -15.39 -5.23
CA ASN A 361 -3.48 -15.46 -4.10
C ASN A 361 -4.69 -16.36 -4.41
N ASN A 362 -5.25 -16.25 -5.62
CA ASN A 362 -6.35 -17.11 -6.06
C ASN A 362 -5.93 -18.59 -6.08
N LEU A 363 -4.71 -18.88 -6.59
CA LEU A 363 -4.17 -20.23 -6.56
C LEU A 363 -3.98 -20.73 -5.12
N LEU A 364 -3.49 -19.88 -4.21
CA LEU A 364 -3.33 -20.22 -2.80
C LEU A 364 -4.68 -20.51 -2.13
N LEU A 365 -5.70 -19.68 -2.39
CA LEU A 365 -7.04 -19.85 -1.85
C LEU A 365 -7.65 -21.18 -2.35
N SER A 366 -7.55 -21.48 -3.65
CA SER A 366 -8.02 -22.75 -4.20
C SER A 366 -7.34 -23.96 -3.54
N PHE A 367 -6.03 -23.85 -3.28
CA PHE A 367 -5.31 -24.90 -2.56
C PHE A 367 -5.78 -25.05 -1.10
N ILE A 368 -5.99 -23.92 -0.41
CA ILE A 368 -6.51 -23.95 0.98
C ILE A 368 -7.90 -24.54 1.02
N ASP A 369 -8.77 -24.23 0.04
CA ASP A 369 -10.12 -24.77 -0.03
C ASP A 369 -10.09 -26.28 -0.29
N ALA A 370 -9.22 -26.75 -1.19
CA ALA A 370 -9.02 -28.20 -1.38
C ALA A 370 -8.50 -28.90 -0.11
N VAL A 371 -7.60 -28.26 0.66
CA VAL A 371 -7.15 -28.79 1.95
C VAL A 371 -8.29 -28.86 2.97
N LYS A 372 -9.17 -27.84 3.00
CA LYS A 372 -10.34 -27.85 3.88
C LYS A 372 -11.34 -28.96 3.47
N GLU A 373 -11.56 -29.15 2.18
CA GLU A 373 -12.40 -30.23 1.67
C GLU A 373 -11.86 -31.61 2.01
N ALA A 374 -10.55 -31.77 2.02
CA ALA A 374 -9.87 -33.00 2.42
C ALA A 374 -9.72 -33.19 3.93
N ALA A 375 -10.05 -32.19 4.75
CA ALA A 375 -9.92 -32.26 6.20
C ALA A 375 -11.00 -33.17 6.81
N ILE A 376 -10.61 -33.96 7.80
CA ILE A 376 -11.49 -34.92 8.47
C ILE A 376 -12.03 -34.43 9.81
N ASP A 377 -11.66 -33.23 10.21
CA ASP A 377 -11.90 -32.66 11.54
C ASP A 377 -13.05 -31.66 11.62
N CYS A 378 -13.81 -31.51 10.52
CA CYS A 378 -14.89 -30.53 10.45
C CYS A 378 -15.91 -30.67 11.58
N GLU A 379 -16.40 -31.86 11.82
CA GLU A 379 -17.41 -32.11 12.86
C GLU A 379 -16.83 -31.98 14.27
N LEU A 380 -15.58 -32.39 14.46
CA LEU A 380 -14.90 -32.30 15.77
C LEU A 380 -14.71 -30.85 16.22
N PHE A 381 -14.35 -29.96 15.29
CA PHE A 381 -14.03 -28.56 15.58
C PHE A 381 -15.09 -27.57 15.11
N LYS A 382 -16.27 -28.05 14.72
CA LYS A 382 -17.36 -27.25 14.20
C LYS A 382 -17.69 -26.01 15.05
N ALA A 383 -17.77 -26.17 16.36
CA ALA A 383 -18.08 -25.09 17.30
C ALA A 383 -17.01 -23.99 17.31
N HIS A 384 -15.75 -24.33 17.02
CA HIS A 384 -14.64 -23.39 17.01
C HIS A 384 -14.39 -22.76 15.64
N ASN A 385 -14.55 -23.54 14.58
CA ASN A 385 -14.15 -23.15 13.22
C ASN A 385 -15.29 -22.55 12.40
N MET A 386 -16.56 -22.78 12.80
CA MET A 386 -17.73 -22.32 12.04
C MET A 386 -18.45 -21.12 12.65
N MET A 387 -17.73 -20.25 13.35
CA MET A 387 -18.28 -18.98 13.84
C MET A 387 -18.65 -18.09 12.65
N GLY A 388 -19.90 -18.12 12.27
CA GLY A 388 -20.44 -17.29 11.17
C GLY A 388 -20.96 -18.07 9.96
N SER A 389 -21.14 -19.38 10.06
CA SER A 389 -21.92 -20.21 9.11
C SER A 389 -21.50 -20.24 7.64
N LYS A 390 -20.21 -19.97 7.33
CA LYS A 390 -19.72 -20.05 5.95
C LYS A 390 -19.56 -21.47 5.40
N TYR A 391 -19.44 -22.47 6.28
CA TYR A 391 -19.17 -23.85 5.90
C TYR A 391 -20.19 -24.80 6.51
N THR A 392 -20.46 -25.91 5.81
CA THR A 392 -21.14 -27.10 6.33
C THR A 392 -20.13 -28.23 6.38
N CYS A 393 -20.29 -29.16 7.30
CA CYS A 393 -19.51 -30.38 7.26
C CYS A 393 -20.09 -31.31 6.19
N PHE A 394 -19.20 -31.81 5.33
CA PHE A 394 -19.52 -32.74 4.25
C PHE A 394 -19.02 -34.15 4.64
N GLN A 395 -19.86 -35.16 4.42
CA GLN A 395 -19.55 -36.55 4.75
C GLN A 395 -18.98 -37.26 3.53
N PHE A 396 -17.84 -37.93 3.67
CA PHE A 396 -17.14 -38.59 2.56
C PHE A 396 -17.77 -39.89 2.08
N ASN A 397 -18.55 -40.60 2.90
CA ASN A 397 -19.20 -41.85 2.52
C ASN A 397 -20.68 -41.83 2.87
N GLU A 398 -21.51 -42.19 1.90
CA GLU A 398 -22.96 -42.29 2.05
C GLU A 398 -23.40 -43.46 2.94
N GLU A 399 -22.56 -44.47 3.09
CA GLU A 399 -22.87 -45.66 3.91
C GLU A 399 -21.77 -45.91 4.93
N SER A 400 -21.80 -45.24 6.06
CA SER A 400 -21.02 -45.62 7.20
C SER A 400 -21.80 -46.62 8.05
N LEU A 401 -21.22 -47.79 8.32
CA LEU A 401 -21.71 -48.78 9.25
C LEU A 401 -21.79 -48.29 10.71
N PHE A 402 -21.41 -47.06 10.97
CA PHE A 402 -21.41 -46.42 12.28
C PHE A 402 -22.45 -45.32 12.33
N GLU A 403 -23.18 -45.24 13.42
CA GLU A 403 -24.21 -44.22 13.67
C GLU A 403 -23.71 -42.76 13.61
N LYS A 404 -22.40 -42.55 13.64
CA LYS A 404 -21.76 -41.24 13.47
C LYS A 404 -20.62 -41.32 12.47
N PRO A 405 -20.58 -40.44 11.47
CA PRO A 405 -19.49 -40.40 10.51
C PRO A 405 -18.19 -40.00 11.19
N ILE A 406 -17.13 -40.74 10.93
CA ILE A 406 -15.82 -40.56 11.54
C ILE A 406 -15.00 -39.43 10.86
N GLY A 407 -15.37 -39.02 9.66
CA GLY A 407 -14.66 -37.97 8.93
C GLY A 407 -15.60 -37.06 8.16
N CYS A 408 -15.44 -35.77 8.34
CA CYS A 408 -16.18 -34.74 7.64
C CYS A 408 -15.26 -33.62 7.20
N ALA A 409 -15.42 -33.17 5.97
CA ALA A 409 -14.75 -32.03 5.41
C ALA A 409 -15.58 -30.73 5.54
N TYR A 410 -14.92 -29.59 5.37
CA TYR A 410 -15.57 -28.29 5.32
C TYR A 410 -16.08 -27.99 3.92
N GLN A 411 -17.34 -27.69 3.78
CA GLN A 411 -17.93 -27.24 2.51
C GLN A 411 -18.45 -25.82 2.64
N SER A 412 -18.15 -24.97 1.66
CA SER A 412 -18.65 -23.60 1.63
C SER A 412 -20.18 -23.57 1.43
N LYS A 413 -20.87 -22.77 2.26
CA LYS A 413 -22.32 -22.53 2.15
C LYS A 413 -22.71 -21.49 1.10
N LEU A 414 -21.94 -21.27 0.06
CA LEU A 414 -22.39 -20.38 -1.01
C LEU A 414 -23.58 -21.04 -1.68
N GLU A 415 -24.77 -20.38 -1.63
CA GLU A 415 -26.05 -20.90 -2.19
C GLU A 415 -25.94 -21.32 -3.67
N ASN A 416 -24.92 -20.81 -4.37
CA ASN A 416 -24.65 -21.17 -5.75
C ASN A 416 -23.88 -22.49 -5.90
N ASP A 417 -23.12 -22.94 -4.90
CA ASP A 417 -22.36 -24.20 -4.97
C ASP A 417 -23.31 -25.41 -5.00
N GLN A 418 -24.45 -25.36 -4.29
CA GLN A 418 -25.44 -26.41 -4.30
C GLN A 418 -26.13 -26.61 -5.67
N LYS A 419 -26.12 -25.60 -6.55
CA LYS A 419 -26.63 -25.72 -7.92
C LYS A 419 -25.58 -26.23 -8.90
N ILE A 420 -24.32 -26.12 -8.56
CA ILE A 420 -23.19 -26.57 -9.39
C ILE A 420 -22.91 -28.05 -9.20
N ASP A 421 -23.05 -28.59 -7.99
CA ASP A 421 -22.86 -30.01 -7.67
C ASP A 421 -23.82 -30.96 -8.42
N ASN A 422 -24.93 -30.46 -8.90
CA ASN A 422 -25.91 -31.27 -9.63
C ASN A 422 -25.63 -31.44 -11.13
N GLY A 423 -24.51 -31.00 -11.67
CA GLY A 423 -24.30 -31.08 -13.12
C GLY A 423 -22.88 -30.90 -13.67
N LEU A 424 -21.88 -30.69 -12.87
CA LEU A 424 -20.51 -30.45 -13.36
C LEU A 424 -19.54 -31.55 -12.89
N ASN A 425 -18.79 -32.11 -13.85
CA ASN A 425 -17.69 -33.01 -13.56
C ASN A 425 -16.66 -32.35 -12.62
N ALA A 426 -16.11 -33.11 -11.69
CA ALA A 426 -15.18 -32.71 -10.64
C ALA A 426 -13.92 -31.93 -11.11
N LYS A 427 -13.72 -31.72 -12.40
CA LYS A 427 -12.65 -30.91 -12.98
C LYS A 427 -12.93 -29.40 -12.99
N ASP A 428 -14.19 -28.99 -12.87
CA ASP A 428 -14.63 -27.57 -12.97
C ASP A 428 -15.07 -26.97 -11.62
N SER A 429 -14.93 -27.71 -10.53
CA SER A 429 -15.46 -27.37 -9.19
C SER A 429 -14.77 -26.16 -8.51
N ASN A 430 -13.72 -25.61 -9.09
CA ASN A 430 -12.99 -24.44 -8.54
C ASN A 430 -13.30 -23.13 -9.28
N ILE A 431 -14.26 -23.11 -10.18
CA ILE A 431 -14.63 -21.91 -10.92
C ILE A 431 -15.97 -21.42 -10.37
N LEU A 432 -15.92 -20.28 -9.68
CA LEU A 432 -17.14 -19.60 -9.25
C LEU A 432 -17.81 -18.97 -10.47
N HIS A 433 -18.88 -19.56 -10.96
CA HIS A 433 -19.69 -18.99 -12.03
C HIS A 433 -20.61 -17.90 -11.47
N ILE A 434 -20.18 -16.65 -11.57
CA ILE A 434 -21.02 -15.50 -11.24
C ILE A 434 -21.80 -15.10 -12.49
N ARG A 435 -23.13 -15.03 -12.39
CA ARG A 435 -23.93 -14.50 -13.48
C ARG A 435 -23.81 -12.97 -13.47
N VAL A 436 -23.17 -12.41 -14.47
CA VAL A 436 -23.00 -10.97 -14.64
C VAL A 436 -23.55 -10.54 -16.00
N ARG A 437 -24.07 -9.33 -16.08
CA ARG A 437 -24.45 -8.73 -17.35
C ARG A 437 -23.51 -7.57 -17.68
N LYS A 438 -23.25 -7.39 -18.96
CA LYS A 438 -22.42 -6.29 -19.44
C LYS A 438 -23.20 -4.99 -19.36
N ILE A 439 -22.65 -4.02 -18.67
CA ILE A 439 -23.18 -2.65 -18.61
C ILE A 439 -22.19 -1.67 -19.25
N LYS A 440 -22.73 -0.64 -19.87
CA LYS A 440 -21.92 0.47 -20.39
C LYS A 440 -21.94 1.60 -19.38
N GLY A 441 -20.78 2.15 -19.07
CA GLY A 441 -20.65 3.22 -18.09
C GLY A 441 -19.42 4.07 -18.34
N VAL A 442 -19.33 5.14 -17.61
CA VAL A 442 -18.18 6.05 -17.62
C VAL A 442 -17.53 5.95 -16.25
N LEU A 443 -16.25 5.59 -16.21
CA LEU A 443 -15.48 5.62 -14.97
C LEU A 443 -15.00 7.04 -14.74
N LEU A 444 -15.44 7.66 -13.65
CA LEU A 444 -14.91 8.92 -13.17
C LEU A 444 -13.76 8.62 -12.23
N ILE A 445 -12.54 8.96 -12.62
CA ILE A 445 -11.38 8.94 -11.72
C ILE A 445 -11.08 10.39 -11.40
N ASN A 446 -11.21 10.78 -10.12
CA ASN A 446 -11.05 12.17 -9.67
C ASN A 446 -11.96 13.16 -10.39
N ASP A 447 -13.21 12.76 -10.69
CA ASP A 447 -14.21 13.51 -11.46
C ASP A 447 -13.81 13.86 -12.91
N HIS A 448 -12.71 13.31 -13.39
CA HIS A 448 -12.39 13.35 -14.81
C HIS A 448 -12.97 12.14 -15.53
N THR A 449 -13.62 12.38 -16.66
CA THR A 449 -14.14 11.33 -17.53
C THR A 449 -12.97 10.65 -18.24
N TYR A 450 -12.65 9.44 -17.82
CA TYR A 450 -11.64 8.62 -18.47
C TYR A 450 -12.31 7.63 -19.39
N SER A 451 -12.13 7.85 -20.68
CA SER A 451 -12.64 7.10 -21.82
C SER A 451 -14.16 7.15 -22.05
N SER A 452 -14.51 7.34 -23.29
CA SER A 452 -15.89 7.50 -23.73
C SER A 452 -16.72 6.22 -23.73
N GLU A 453 -16.12 5.04 -23.62
CA GLU A 453 -16.85 3.77 -23.73
C GLU A 453 -16.16 2.65 -22.96
N ASN A 454 -16.38 2.60 -21.64
CA ASN A 454 -15.99 1.45 -20.85
C ASN A 454 -17.17 0.53 -20.61
N TYR A 455 -16.90 -0.75 -20.67
CA TYR A 455 -17.85 -1.77 -20.29
C TYR A 455 -17.43 -2.33 -18.94
N TYR A 456 -18.42 -2.67 -18.12
CA TYR A 456 -18.27 -3.24 -16.81
C TYR A 456 -19.19 -4.43 -16.68
N TRP A 457 -18.96 -5.27 -15.67
CA TRP A 457 -19.80 -6.40 -15.38
C TRP A 457 -20.60 -6.13 -14.10
N PHE A 458 -21.90 -6.28 -14.19
CA PHE A 458 -22.83 -6.06 -13.09
C PHE A 458 -23.46 -7.38 -12.66
N ASN A 459 -23.41 -7.65 -11.35
CA ASN A 459 -24.08 -8.78 -10.74
C ASN A 459 -25.45 -8.32 -10.21
N ASP A 460 -26.51 -8.75 -10.86
CA ASP A 460 -27.88 -8.37 -10.51
C ASP A 460 -28.32 -8.85 -9.11
N ASN A 461 -27.69 -9.92 -8.60
CA ASN A 461 -28.05 -10.49 -7.30
C ASN A 461 -27.41 -9.75 -6.13
N THR A 462 -26.17 -9.29 -6.31
CA THR A 462 -25.40 -8.64 -5.23
C THR A 462 -25.34 -7.12 -5.38
N GLY A 463 -25.76 -6.59 -6.54
CA GLY A 463 -25.63 -5.18 -6.87
C GLY A 463 -24.17 -4.73 -7.11
N ILE A 464 -23.23 -5.66 -7.18
CA ILE A 464 -21.80 -5.35 -7.33
C ILE A 464 -21.46 -5.13 -8.80
N ILE A 465 -20.70 -4.07 -9.07
CA ILE A 465 -20.12 -3.77 -10.37
C ILE A 465 -18.64 -4.15 -10.34
N TYR A 466 -18.22 -4.93 -11.34
CA TYR A 466 -16.83 -5.35 -11.54
C TYR A 466 -16.23 -4.62 -12.73
N ASP A 467 -14.91 -4.45 -12.72
CA ASP A 467 -14.16 -3.98 -13.89
C ASP A 467 -14.28 -4.97 -15.07
N TYR A 468 -13.86 -4.52 -16.26
CA TYR A 468 -14.01 -5.33 -17.49
C TYR A 468 -13.22 -6.65 -17.43
N GLU A 469 -12.14 -6.68 -16.70
CA GLU A 469 -11.26 -7.85 -16.53
C GLU A 469 -11.77 -8.78 -15.41
N LEU A 470 -12.88 -8.43 -14.76
CA LEU A 470 -13.44 -9.12 -13.59
C LEU A 470 -12.46 -9.25 -12.42
N ASP A 471 -11.51 -8.33 -12.37
CA ASP A 471 -10.48 -8.33 -11.35
C ASP A 471 -10.96 -7.73 -10.04
N TYR A 472 -11.85 -6.72 -10.08
CA TYR A 472 -12.28 -5.96 -8.89
C TYR A 472 -13.74 -5.60 -8.87
N PRO A 473 -14.35 -5.62 -7.67
CA PRO A 473 -15.53 -4.81 -7.45
C PRO A 473 -15.11 -3.33 -7.45
N ILE A 474 -15.66 -2.57 -8.38
CA ILE A 474 -15.39 -1.14 -8.53
C ILE A 474 -16.51 -0.26 -8.00
N GLY A 475 -17.67 -0.84 -7.71
CA GLY A 475 -18.83 -0.14 -7.20
C GLY A 475 -19.93 -1.08 -6.78
N GLN A 476 -20.95 -0.51 -6.13
CA GLN A 476 -22.17 -1.21 -5.76
C GLN A 476 -23.37 -0.31 -5.99
N VAL A 477 -24.41 -0.87 -6.60
CA VAL A 477 -25.71 -0.19 -6.75
C VAL A 477 -26.55 -0.50 -5.52
N PHE A 478 -26.98 0.54 -4.83
CA PHE A 478 -27.98 0.44 -3.78
C PHE A 478 -29.33 0.74 -4.42
N LYS A 479 -30.29 -0.16 -4.29
CA LYS A 479 -31.69 0.15 -4.58
C LYS A 479 -32.17 1.00 -3.40
N ASN A 480 -32.52 2.25 -3.66
CA ASN A 480 -33.37 2.97 -2.72
C ASN A 480 -34.74 2.31 -2.81
N ASP A 481 -35.21 1.75 -1.72
CA ASP A 481 -36.60 1.37 -1.56
C ASP A 481 -37.39 2.69 -1.42
N ASP A 482 -37.91 3.22 -2.56
CA ASP A 482 -38.96 4.22 -2.61
C ASP A 482 -40.32 3.53 -2.53
#